data_cf3ba6ff4c306c9fbfbedefaf3032c41
#
_entry.id   cf3ba6ff4c306c9fbfbedefaf3032c41
#
_cell.length_a   1.000
_cell.length_b   1.000
_cell.length_c   1.000
_cell.angle_alpha   90.00
_cell.angle_beta   90.00
_cell.angle_gamma   90.00
#
_symmetry.space_group_name_H-M   'P 1'
#
loop_
_entity.id
_entity.type
_entity.pdbx_description
1 polymer ?
#
loop_
_entity_poly.entity_id
_entity_poly.type
_entity_poly.pdbx_seq_one_letter_code
_entity_poly.pdbx_strand_id
1 'polypeptide(L)'
;MLTDTALRNLKPKSRIYKASDRDGMYVAVSPTGAITFRFDYRLNGRRETLTIGRYGPAGISLTMAREMLLDAKRAVAQGVSPALEKQRAKRRLTAVMTFGEMLERWLADARMADSTRAMRRSIIDRDILPVFRNRRLTEIAPDDLRALCTKVKSRGAPATAVHIRDIVKQVYAFAVLHGEKVANPADDVKAASIATFVPKDRSLSPAEIRLAFHQLDSIATYPTIRLALRLVLLTLVRKSELIEATWNEVDFEKATLTIPKQRMKGRNPHVV
;
A
#
# COMPACT_ATOMS: atom_id res chain seq x y z
N MET A 1 14.93 37.10 -31.84
CA MET A 1 13.95 36.03 -31.58
C MET A 1 14.58 34.69 -31.96
N LEU A 2 14.43 33.72 -31.15
CA LEU A 2 14.86 32.34 -31.47
C LEU A 2 13.92 31.67 -32.47
N THR A 3 14.47 30.81 -33.30
CA THR A 3 13.73 29.91 -34.17
C THR A 3 14.02 28.48 -33.77
N ASP A 4 13.20 27.53 -34.19
CA ASP A 4 13.42 26.10 -33.89
C ASP A 4 14.76 25.63 -34.49
N THR A 5 15.09 26.10 -35.69
CA THR A 5 16.39 25.85 -36.34
C THR A 5 17.55 26.43 -35.52
N ALA A 6 17.41 27.64 -34.98
CA ALA A 6 18.43 28.22 -34.12
C ALA A 6 18.65 27.41 -32.84
N LEU A 7 17.56 26.91 -32.22
CA LEU A 7 17.62 26.06 -31.01
C LEU A 7 18.34 24.74 -31.27
N ARG A 8 18.08 24.10 -32.42
CA ARG A 8 18.78 22.85 -32.81
C ARG A 8 20.27 23.03 -33.06
N ASN A 9 20.65 24.23 -33.49
CA ASN A 9 22.05 24.56 -33.81
C ASN A 9 22.85 25.06 -32.59
N LEU A 10 22.24 25.23 -31.41
CA LEU A 10 22.92 25.63 -30.20
C LEU A 10 23.86 24.51 -29.70
N LYS A 11 25.17 24.79 -29.71
CA LYS A 11 26.22 23.85 -29.27
C LYS A 11 26.53 24.07 -27.77
N PRO A 12 26.77 23.01 -27.00
CA PRO A 12 27.21 23.14 -25.62
C PRO A 12 28.57 23.84 -25.54
N LYS A 13 28.77 24.60 -24.45
CA LYS A 13 30.04 25.24 -24.10
C LYS A 13 30.50 24.74 -22.74
N SER A 14 31.73 25.04 -22.35
CA SER A 14 32.30 24.65 -21.05
C SER A 14 31.49 25.16 -19.83
N ARG A 15 30.75 26.26 -20.02
CA ARG A 15 29.87 26.84 -18.99
C ARG A 15 28.46 27.03 -19.53
N ILE A 16 27.46 27.05 -18.61
CA ILE A 16 26.09 27.39 -18.97
C ILE A 16 26.02 28.78 -19.55
N TYR A 17 25.41 28.94 -20.71
CA TYR A 17 25.16 30.24 -21.33
C TYR A 17 23.69 30.43 -21.67
N LYS A 18 23.33 31.72 -21.88
CA LYS A 18 21.96 32.14 -22.21
C LYS A 18 21.85 32.56 -23.64
N ALA A 19 20.76 32.21 -24.32
CA ALA A 19 20.34 32.79 -25.59
C ALA A 19 18.93 33.36 -25.43
N SER A 20 18.82 34.69 -25.61
CA SER A 20 17.57 35.42 -25.38
C SER A 20 16.56 35.17 -26.51
N ASP A 21 15.25 35.06 -26.16
CA ASP A 21 14.17 35.03 -27.12
C ASP A 21 13.43 36.39 -27.08
N ARG A 22 12.28 36.44 -26.44
CA ARG A 22 11.44 37.64 -26.29
C ARG A 22 10.85 37.71 -24.90
N ASP A 23 10.43 38.93 -24.51
CA ASP A 23 9.63 39.15 -23.32
C ASP A 23 10.24 38.59 -22.00
N GLY A 24 11.56 38.65 -21.88
CA GLY A 24 12.26 38.10 -20.71
C GLY A 24 12.48 36.60 -20.73
N MET A 25 12.02 35.91 -21.78
CA MET A 25 12.29 34.48 -21.98
C MET A 25 13.67 34.30 -22.64
N TYR A 26 14.36 33.27 -22.21
CA TYR A 26 15.63 32.82 -22.78
C TYR A 26 15.77 31.31 -22.65
N VAL A 27 16.69 30.76 -23.39
CA VAL A 27 17.13 29.39 -23.16
C VAL A 27 18.45 29.36 -22.44
N ALA A 28 18.61 28.49 -21.48
CA ALA A 28 19.85 28.13 -20.84
C ALA A 28 20.36 26.83 -21.48
N VAL A 29 21.59 26.88 -22.03
CA VAL A 29 22.25 25.72 -22.61
C VAL A 29 23.30 25.22 -21.62
N SER A 30 23.15 23.96 -21.17
CA SER A 30 24.12 23.35 -20.25
C SER A 30 25.36 22.80 -20.97
N PRO A 31 26.45 22.53 -20.27
CA PRO A 31 27.63 21.85 -20.84
C PRO A 31 27.31 20.45 -21.38
N THR A 32 26.27 19.82 -20.88
CA THR A 32 25.76 18.50 -21.36
C THR A 32 24.88 18.61 -22.60
N GLY A 33 24.70 19.82 -23.18
CA GLY A 33 23.82 20.03 -24.33
C GLY A 33 22.33 20.14 -24.02
N ALA A 34 21.91 20.09 -22.77
CA ALA A 34 20.51 20.26 -22.42
C ALA A 34 20.09 21.73 -22.56
N ILE A 35 19.02 21.97 -23.34
CA ILE A 35 18.43 23.29 -23.58
C ILE A 35 17.19 23.42 -22.74
N THR A 36 17.08 24.48 -21.94
CA THR A 36 15.97 24.70 -21.01
C THR A 36 15.43 26.11 -21.18
N PHE A 37 14.14 26.23 -21.43
CA PHE A 37 13.43 27.51 -21.47
C PHE A 37 13.27 28.07 -20.06
N ARG A 38 13.62 29.34 -19.88
CA ARG A 38 13.52 30.08 -18.61
C ARG A 38 12.93 31.45 -18.86
N PHE A 39 12.24 31.98 -17.85
CA PHE A 39 11.66 33.30 -17.84
C PHE A 39 12.12 34.05 -16.59
N ASP A 40 12.83 35.18 -16.77
CA ASP A 40 13.23 36.07 -15.69
C ASP A 40 12.20 37.20 -15.56
N TYR A 41 11.67 37.42 -14.36
CA TYR A 41 10.69 38.48 -14.06
C TYR A 41 10.97 39.12 -12.71
N ARG A 42 10.29 40.24 -12.45
CA ARG A 42 10.31 40.90 -11.14
C ARG A 42 8.89 40.89 -10.55
N LEU A 43 8.79 40.50 -9.29
CA LEU A 43 7.55 40.54 -8.52
C LEU A 43 7.84 41.10 -7.13
N ASN A 44 7.11 42.13 -6.72
CA ASN A 44 7.27 42.81 -5.42
C ASN A 44 8.73 43.18 -5.12
N GLY A 45 9.45 43.74 -6.12
CA GLY A 45 10.83 44.17 -6.03
C GLY A 45 11.87 43.02 -6.11
N ARG A 46 11.47 41.76 -6.09
CA ARG A 46 12.35 40.58 -6.17
C ARG A 46 12.49 40.09 -7.61
N ARG A 47 13.71 39.71 -7.98
CA ARG A 47 13.94 39.00 -9.24
C ARG A 47 13.75 37.50 -9.04
N GLU A 48 12.92 36.91 -9.87
CA GLU A 48 12.62 35.48 -9.86
C GLU A 48 12.82 34.88 -11.26
N THR A 49 13.11 33.57 -11.32
CA THR A 49 13.29 32.84 -12.57
C THR A 49 12.35 31.64 -12.58
N LEU A 50 11.46 31.59 -13.56
CA LEU A 50 10.64 30.41 -13.84
C LEU A 50 11.38 29.50 -14.83
N THR A 51 11.58 28.23 -14.49
CA THR A 51 11.96 27.21 -15.47
C THR A 51 10.68 26.71 -16.14
N ILE A 52 10.48 27.07 -17.42
CA ILE A 52 9.29 26.69 -18.20
C ILE A 52 9.33 25.21 -18.54
N GLY A 53 10.38 24.74 -19.23
CA GLY A 53 10.53 23.35 -19.60
C GLY A 53 11.81 23.08 -20.38
N ARG A 54 12.10 21.80 -20.63
CA ARG A 54 13.25 21.37 -21.43
C ARG A 54 12.84 21.27 -22.90
N TYR A 55 13.68 21.78 -23.81
CA TYR A 55 13.49 21.64 -25.25
C TYR A 55 13.87 20.22 -25.70
N GLY A 56 13.10 19.66 -26.64
CA GLY A 56 13.41 18.40 -27.31
C GLY A 56 12.21 17.47 -27.47
N PRO A 57 12.39 16.29 -28.10
CA PRO A 57 11.28 15.37 -28.40
C PRO A 57 10.52 14.88 -27.17
N ALA A 58 11.23 14.67 -26.06
CA ALA A 58 10.64 14.29 -24.76
C ALA A 58 10.32 15.52 -23.87
N GLY A 59 10.39 16.72 -24.40
CA GLY A 59 10.16 17.97 -23.68
C GLY A 59 9.07 18.82 -24.35
N ILE A 60 9.30 20.15 -24.40
CA ILE A 60 8.36 21.11 -24.99
C ILE A 60 8.95 21.77 -26.23
N SER A 61 8.08 22.13 -27.18
CA SER A 61 8.45 22.91 -28.35
C SER A 61 8.62 24.40 -28.01
N LEU A 62 9.23 25.17 -28.93
CA LEU A 62 9.32 26.62 -28.79
C LEU A 62 7.93 27.30 -28.73
N THR A 63 6.98 26.80 -29.49
CA THR A 63 5.59 27.30 -29.50
C THR A 63 4.95 27.09 -28.14
N MET A 64 5.00 25.89 -27.60
CA MET A 64 4.48 25.57 -26.24
C MET A 64 5.16 26.42 -25.18
N ALA A 65 6.49 26.62 -25.27
CA ALA A 65 7.23 27.45 -24.32
C ALA A 65 6.73 28.91 -24.33
N ARG A 66 6.38 29.44 -25.50
CA ARG A 66 5.84 30.78 -25.65
C ARG A 66 4.40 30.92 -25.15
N GLU A 67 3.56 29.88 -25.31
CA GLU A 67 2.23 29.81 -24.70
C GLU A 67 2.33 29.84 -23.16
N MET A 68 3.17 28.98 -22.61
CA MET A 68 3.41 28.93 -21.15
C MET A 68 4.04 30.25 -20.63
N LEU A 69 4.82 30.96 -21.44
CA LEU A 69 5.31 32.29 -21.10
C LEU A 69 4.16 33.29 -20.97
N LEU A 70 3.19 33.28 -21.88
CA LEU A 70 2.02 34.18 -21.81
C LEU A 70 1.22 33.96 -20.52
N ASP A 71 0.99 32.71 -20.15
CA ASP A 71 0.32 32.37 -18.90
C ASP A 71 1.11 32.80 -17.67
N ALA A 72 2.44 32.59 -17.69
CA ALA A 72 3.31 33.09 -16.62
C ALA A 72 3.29 34.61 -16.51
N LYS A 73 3.27 35.35 -17.62
CA LYS A 73 3.16 36.83 -17.63
C LYS A 73 1.81 37.30 -17.05
N ARG A 74 0.72 36.59 -17.38
CA ARG A 74 -0.62 36.88 -16.80
C ARG A 74 -0.60 36.71 -15.29
N ALA A 75 -0.02 35.60 -14.78
CA ALA A 75 0.11 35.36 -13.33
C ALA A 75 0.92 36.45 -12.65
N VAL A 76 2.05 36.87 -13.23
CA VAL A 76 2.88 37.98 -12.69
C VAL A 76 2.09 39.29 -12.67
N ALA A 77 1.32 39.61 -13.71
CA ALA A 77 0.46 40.78 -13.76
C ALA A 77 -0.65 40.78 -12.68
N GLN A 78 -1.09 39.58 -12.27
CA GLN A 78 -2.04 39.39 -11.17
C GLN A 78 -1.37 39.35 -9.78
N GLY A 79 -0.07 39.61 -9.69
CA GLY A 79 0.66 39.59 -8.42
C GLY A 79 1.01 38.17 -7.91
N VAL A 80 0.88 37.17 -8.75
CA VAL A 80 1.14 35.75 -8.39
C VAL A 80 2.50 35.31 -8.97
N SER A 81 3.33 34.65 -8.14
CA SER A 81 4.63 34.11 -8.58
C SER A 81 4.43 32.74 -9.24
N PRO A 82 4.61 32.63 -10.58
CA PRO A 82 4.49 31.34 -11.27
C PRO A 82 5.60 30.36 -10.88
N ALA A 83 6.79 30.82 -10.48
CA ALA A 83 7.85 29.97 -9.98
C ALA A 83 7.49 29.33 -8.64
N LEU A 84 6.91 30.11 -7.73
CA LEU A 84 6.46 29.61 -6.42
C LEU A 84 5.27 28.65 -6.55
N GLU A 85 4.32 28.97 -7.45
CA GLU A 85 3.19 28.06 -7.72
C GLU A 85 3.66 26.71 -8.27
N LYS A 86 4.57 26.73 -9.25
CA LYS A 86 5.18 25.51 -9.78
C LYS A 86 5.90 24.71 -8.69
N GLN A 87 6.62 25.38 -7.79
CA GLN A 87 7.30 24.76 -6.66
C GLN A 87 6.29 24.18 -5.66
N ARG A 88 5.21 24.89 -5.35
CA ARG A 88 4.11 24.43 -4.47
C ARG A 88 3.42 23.22 -5.08
N ALA A 89 3.09 23.25 -6.36
CA ALA A 89 2.51 22.14 -7.09
C ALA A 89 3.42 20.91 -7.05
N LYS A 90 4.74 21.10 -7.31
CA LYS A 90 5.74 20.02 -7.21
C LYS A 90 5.84 19.47 -5.79
N ARG A 91 5.86 20.32 -4.76
CA ARG A 91 5.85 19.89 -3.35
C ARG A 91 4.59 19.12 -2.99
N ARG A 92 3.40 19.59 -3.42
CA ARG A 92 2.15 18.86 -3.23
C ARG A 92 2.19 17.48 -3.89
N LEU A 93 2.71 17.40 -5.11
CA LEU A 93 2.88 16.12 -5.82
C LEU A 93 3.89 15.19 -5.14
N THR A 94 4.93 15.72 -4.49
CA THR A 94 5.96 14.93 -3.80
C THR A 94 5.55 14.58 -2.36
N ALA A 95 4.66 15.39 -1.75
CA ALA A 95 4.14 15.17 -0.40
C ALA A 95 2.97 14.16 -0.34
N VAL A 96 2.41 13.77 -1.50
CA VAL A 96 1.38 12.72 -1.54
C VAL A 96 2.05 11.38 -1.26
N MET A 97 1.74 10.84 -0.10
CA MET A 97 2.26 9.54 0.33
C MET A 97 1.85 8.43 -0.64
N THR A 98 2.78 7.52 -0.88
CA THR A 98 2.49 6.28 -1.60
C THR A 98 1.66 5.34 -0.73
N PHE A 99 0.96 4.42 -1.37
CA PHE A 99 0.23 3.37 -0.65
C PHE A 99 1.16 2.54 0.23
N GLY A 100 2.38 2.23 -0.24
CA GLY A 100 3.37 1.48 0.54
C GLY A 100 3.79 2.19 1.82
N GLU A 101 4.05 3.50 1.76
CA GLU A 101 4.40 4.30 2.94
C GLU A 101 3.24 4.37 3.95
N MET A 102 2.01 4.56 3.47
CA MET A 102 0.83 4.59 4.32
C MET A 102 0.55 3.22 4.97
N LEU A 103 0.74 2.15 4.20
CA LEU A 103 0.57 0.78 4.69
C LEU A 103 1.57 0.43 5.80
N GLU A 104 2.85 0.81 5.68
CA GLU A 104 3.84 0.56 6.73
C GLU A 104 3.50 1.37 8.00
N ARG A 105 3.03 2.61 7.86
CA ARG A 105 2.54 3.40 9.00
C ARG A 105 1.35 2.75 9.68
N TRP A 106 0.36 2.29 8.90
CA TRP A 106 -0.78 1.56 9.44
C TRP A 106 -0.37 0.29 10.16
N LEU A 107 0.58 -0.50 9.61
CA LEU A 107 1.08 -1.71 10.26
C LEU A 107 1.80 -1.43 11.57
N ALA A 108 2.50 -0.31 11.67
CA ALA A 108 3.19 0.10 12.89
C ALA A 108 2.21 0.48 14.01
N ASP A 109 1.10 1.16 13.65
CA ASP A 109 0.09 1.64 14.60
C ASP A 109 -0.98 0.59 14.95
N ALA A 110 -1.28 -0.33 14.03
CA ALA A 110 -2.38 -1.28 14.17
C ALA A 110 -2.14 -2.28 15.30
N ARG A 111 -3.05 -2.30 16.26
CA ARG A 111 -3.06 -3.28 17.35
C ARG A 111 -3.72 -4.57 16.88
N MET A 112 -2.93 -5.61 16.72
CA MET A 112 -3.39 -6.94 16.32
C MET A 112 -2.50 -8.03 16.93
N ALA A 113 -3.04 -9.25 17.06
CA ALA A 113 -2.26 -10.40 17.52
C ALA A 113 -1.13 -10.74 16.52
N ASP A 114 -0.01 -11.28 17.02
CA ASP A 114 1.18 -11.57 16.21
C ASP A 114 0.89 -12.53 15.06
N SER A 115 0.05 -13.54 15.27
CA SER A 115 -0.40 -14.47 14.22
C SER A 115 -1.20 -13.75 13.11
N THR A 116 -2.05 -12.78 13.47
CA THR A 116 -2.80 -11.95 12.51
C THR A 116 -1.85 -11.03 11.76
N ARG A 117 -0.87 -10.43 12.45
CA ARG A 117 0.16 -9.58 11.85
C ARG A 117 1.01 -10.37 10.85
N ALA A 118 1.46 -11.56 11.21
CA ALA A 118 2.25 -12.43 10.34
C ALA A 118 1.46 -12.85 9.09
N MET A 119 0.20 -13.26 9.24
CA MET A 119 -0.68 -13.60 8.12
C MET A 119 -0.91 -12.41 7.19
N ARG A 120 -1.24 -11.23 7.74
CA ARG A 120 -1.45 -10.01 6.95
C ARG A 120 -0.16 -9.60 6.23
N ARG A 121 1.00 -9.64 6.90
CA ARG A 121 2.29 -9.31 6.30
C ARG A 121 2.59 -10.21 5.11
N SER A 122 2.37 -11.51 5.23
CA SER A 122 2.55 -12.46 4.12
C SER A 122 1.67 -12.12 2.90
N ILE A 123 0.41 -11.74 3.12
CA ILE A 123 -0.51 -11.32 2.04
C ILE A 123 -0.04 -9.99 1.42
N ILE A 124 0.35 -9.04 2.25
CA ILE A 124 0.82 -7.72 1.83
C ILE A 124 2.05 -7.85 0.93
N ASP A 125 3.06 -8.57 1.37
CA ASP A 125 4.34 -8.70 0.66
C ASP A 125 4.19 -9.45 -0.66
N ARG A 126 3.36 -10.50 -0.67
CA ARG A 126 3.16 -11.34 -1.85
C ARG A 126 2.22 -10.74 -2.88
N ASP A 127 1.12 -10.13 -2.47
CA ASP A 127 0.02 -9.79 -3.37
C ASP A 127 -0.22 -8.28 -3.51
N ILE A 128 -0.10 -7.48 -2.44
CA ILE A 128 -0.48 -6.06 -2.44
C ILE A 128 0.69 -5.17 -2.87
N LEU A 129 1.84 -5.27 -2.20
CA LEU A 129 2.99 -4.39 -2.46
C LEU A 129 3.53 -4.47 -3.89
N PRO A 130 3.58 -5.64 -4.56
CA PRO A 130 4.04 -5.69 -5.95
C PRO A 130 3.20 -4.85 -6.91
N VAL A 131 1.92 -4.58 -6.56
CA VAL A 131 0.97 -3.84 -7.42
C VAL A 131 0.84 -2.38 -6.97
N PHE A 132 0.77 -2.11 -5.67
CA PHE A 132 0.37 -0.80 -5.14
C PHE A 132 1.48 -0.02 -4.43
N ARG A 133 2.64 -0.62 -4.13
CA ARG A 133 3.69 0.02 -3.32
C ARG A 133 3.99 1.47 -3.70
N ASN A 134 4.27 1.70 -4.98
CA ASN A 134 4.73 2.98 -5.49
C ASN A 134 3.61 3.86 -6.05
N ARG A 135 2.37 3.39 -6.02
CA ARG A 135 1.21 4.17 -6.46
C ARG A 135 0.77 5.12 -5.36
N ARG A 136 0.35 6.31 -5.75
CA ARG A 136 -0.24 7.27 -4.80
C ARG A 136 -1.62 6.78 -4.38
N LEU A 137 -2.05 7.13 -3.18
CA LEU A 137 -3.40 6.79 -2.71
C LEU A 137 -4.49 7.27 -3.68
N THR A 138 -4.30 8.43 -4.32
CA THR A 138 -5.25 8.99 -5.29
C THR A 138 -5.28 8.29 -6.65
N GLU A 139 -4.30 7.44 -6.94
CA GLU A 139 -4.16 6.74 -8.23
C GLU A 139 -4.76 5.32 -8.20
N ILE A 140 -5.15 4.83 -7.03
CA ILE A 140 -5.72 3.49 -6.89
C ILE A 140 -7.24 3.59 -6.96
N ALA A 141 -7.78 3.14 -8.08
CA ALA A 141 -9.22 3.11 -8.33
C ALA A 141 -9.86 1.80 -7.81
N PRO A 142 -11.18 1.77 -7.61
CA PRO A 142 -11.90 0.54 -7.29
C PRO A 142 -11.65 -0.61 -8.28
N ASP A 143 -11.48 -0.30 -9.57
CA ASP A 143 -11.22 -1.30 -10.61
C ASP A 143 -9.85 -1.95 -10.46
N ASP A 144 -8.83 -1.21 -10.00
CA ASP A 144 -7.51 -1.77 -9.71
C ASP A 144 -7.60 -2.82 -8.58
N LEU A 145 -8.38 -2.49 -7.54
CA LEU A 145 -8.61 -3.40 -6.42
C LEU A 145 -9.41 -4.64 -6.86
N ARG A 146 -10.45 -4.46 -7.71
CA ARG A 146 -11.20 -5.58 -8.29
C ARG A 146 -10.30 -6.49 -9.10
N ALA A 147 -9.45 -5.93 -9.96
CA ALA A 147 -8.51 -6.69 -10.78
C ALA A 147 -7.54 -7.51 -9.92
N LEU A 148 -6.98 -6.93 -8.85
CA LEU A 148 -6.12 -7.64 -7.91
C LEU A 148 -6.86 -8.77 -7.20
N CYS A 149 -8.05 -8.51 -6.68
CA CYS A 149 -8.88 -9.53 -6.01
C CYS A 149 -9.25 -10.66 -6.96
N THR A 150 -9.62 -10.35 -8.21
CA THR A 150 -9.94 -11.35 -9.23
C THR A 150 -8.73 -12.22 -9.57
N LYS A 151 -7.56 -11.64 -9.74
CA LYS A 151 -6.29 -12.36 -9.96
C LYS A 151 -5.98 -13.35 -8.84
N VAL A 152 -6.17 -12.94 -7.59
CA VAL A 152 -5.92 -13.80 -6.44
C VAL A 152 -6.99 -14.88 -6.29
N LYS A 153 -8.25 -14.56 -6.56
CA LYS A 153 -9.36 -15.53 -6.61
C LYS A 153 -9.14 -16.61 -7.67
N SER A 154 -8.73 -16.22 -8.88
CA SER A 154 -8.46 -17.18 -9.98
C SER A 154 -7.29 -18.12 -9.70
N ARG A 155 -6.35 -17.71 -8.82
CA ARG A 155 -5.28 -18.56 -8.30
C ARG A 155 -5.78 -19.63 -7.29
N GLY A 156 -7.08 -19.67 -6.97
CA GLY A 156 -7.65 -20.60 -6.01
C GLY A 156 -7.65 -20.10 -4.55
N ALA A 157 -7.43 -18.80 -4.31
CA ALA A 157 -7.34 -18.22 -2.98
C ALA A 157 -8.42 -17.14 -2.70
N PRO A 158 -9.74 -17.48 -2.77
CA PRO A 158 -10.81 -16.49 -2.62
C PRO A 158 -10.84 -15.82 -1.24
N ALA A 159 -10.50 -16.54 -0.16
CA ALA A 159 -10.39 -15.96 1.18
C ALA A 159 -9.29 -14.90 1.27
N THR A 160 -8.14 -15.17 0.63
CA THR A 160 -7.04 -14.19 0.55
C THR A 160 -7.47 -12.95 -0.22
N ALA A 161 -8.25 -13.09 -1.29
CA ALA A 161 -8.77 -11.95 -2.04
C ALA A 161 -9.67 -11.04 -1.18
N VAL A 162 -10.51 -11.62 -0.32
CA VAL A 162 -11.30 -10.84 0.65
C VAL A 162 -10.38 -10.15 1.67
N HIS A 163 -9.37 -10.83 2.20
CA HIS A 163 -8.38 -10.22 3.10
C HIS A 163 -7.64 -9.05 2.45
N ILE A 164 -7.27 -9.15 1.16
CA ILE A 164 -6.65 -8.03 0.42
C ILE A 164 -7.56 -6.82 0.42
N ARG A 165 -8.83 -6.99 0.05
CA ARG A 165 -9.82 -5.92 0.07
C ARG A 165 -9.94 -5.28 1.46
N ASP A 166 -9.98 -6.09 2.52
CA ASP A 166 -10.13 -5.61 3.89
C ASP A 166 -8.88 -4.88 4.40
N ILE A 167 -7.68 -5.35 4.01
CA ILE A 167 -6.42 -4.65 4.31
C ILE A 167 -6.41 -3.28 3.63
N VAL A 168 -6.71 -3.22 2.33
CA VAL A 168 -6.78 -1.96 1.57
C VAL A 168 -7.79 -1.01 2.20
N LYS A 169 -8.98 -1.51 2.57
CA LYS A 169 -10.01 -0.72 3.26
C LYS A 169 -9.48 -0.09 4.54
N GLN A 170 -8.76 -0.85 5.37
CA GLN A 170 -8.23 -0.37 6.64
C GLN A 170 -7.10 0.64 6.45
N VAL A 171 -6.21 0.43 5.45
CA VAL A 171 -5.14 1.39 5.12
C VAL A 171 -5.72 2.74 4.69
N TYR A 172 -6.76 2.75 3.84
CA TYR A 172 -7.42 3.99 3.43
C TYR A 172 -8.20 4.65 4.57
N ALA A 173 -8.88 3.87 5.40
CA ALA A 173 -9.53 4.41 6.59
C ALA A 173 -8.51 5.08 7.54
N PHE A 174 -7.34 4.47 7.71
CA PHE A 174 -6.24 5.04 8.47
C PHE A 174 -5.70 6.32 7.81
N ALA A 175 -5.54 6.33 6.49
CA ALA A 175 -5.11 7.52 5.75
C ALA A 175 -6.06 8.71 5.96
N VAL A 176 -7.38 8.48 5.84
CA VAL A 176 -8.40 9.50 6.06
C VAL A 176 -8.38 10.01 7.50
N LEU A 177 -8.22 9.11 8.48
CA LEU A 177 -8.08 9.49 9.90
C LEU A 177 -6.86 10.40 10.15
N HIS A 178 -5.79 10.24 9.36
CA HIS A 178 -4.57 11.05 9.45
C HIS A 178 -4.56 12.26 8.50
N GLY A 179 -5.73 12.64 7.98
CA GLY A 179 -5.92 13.90 7.25
C GLY A 179 -5.76 13.81 5.73
N GLU A 180 -5.56 12.61 5.17
CA GLU A 180 -5.53 12.43 3.71
C GLU A 180 -6.95 12.57 3.13
N LYS A 181 -7.06 13.39 2.09
CA LYS A 181 -8.34 13.62 1.39
C LYS A 181 -8.46 12.67 0.19
N VAL A 182 -8.74 11.41 0.47
CA VAL A 182 -8.83 10.36 -0.55
C VAL A 182 -10.11 9.56 -0.40
N ALA A 183 -10.71 9.13 -1.51
CA ALA A 183 -11.79 8.16 -1.50
C ALA A 183 -11.23 6.75 -1.23
N ASN A 184 -11.95 5.93 -0.48
CA ASN A 184 -11.54 4.57 -0.19
C ASN A 184 -12.02 3.63 -1.32
N PRO A 185 -11.14 3.08 -2.16
CA PRO A 185 -11.53 2.24 -3.29
C PRO A 185 -12.23 0.95 -2.86
N ALA A 186 -12.06 0.52 -1.62
CA ALA A 186 -12.69 -0.68 -1.11
C ALA A 186 -14.17 -0.49 -0.71
N ASP A 187 -14.67 0.75 -0.64
CA ASP A 187 -16.08 1.00 -0.34
C ASP A 187 -16.98 0.59 -1.52
N ASP A 188 -16.48 0.74 -2.75
CA ASP A 188 -17.17 0.31 -3.98
C ASP A 188 -16.92 -1.18 -4.33
N VAL A 189 -16.13 -1.88 -3.52
CA VAL A 189 -15.84 -3.32 -3.70
C VAL A 189 -16.39 -4.11 -2.52
N LYS A 190 -17.58 -4.66 -2.67
CA LYS A 190 -18.21 -5.47 -1.62
C LYS A 190 -17.49 -6.81 -1.46
N ALA A 191 -17.23 -7.25 -0.23
CA ALA A 191 -16.60 -8.55 0.04
C ALA A 191 -17.37 -9.72 -0.59
N ALA A 192 -18.71 -9.67 -0.53
CA ALA A 192 -19.59 -10.68 -1.12
C ALA A 192 -19.48 -10.78 -2.66
N SER A 193 -19.08 -9.70 -3.34
CA SER A 193 -18.85 -9.74 -4.80
C SER A 193 -17.53 -10.44 -5.16
N ILE A 194 -16.59 -10.50 -4.22
CA ILE A 194 -15.32 -11.22 -4.41
C ILE A 194 -15.54 -12.71 -4.16
N ALA A 195 -16.06 -13.08 -3.00
CA ALA A 195 -16.35 -14.45 -2.64
C ALA A 195 -17.43 -14.53 -1.56
N THR A 196 -18.29 -15.53 -1.70
CA THR A 196 -19.21 -15.94 -0.65
C THR A 196 -18.71 -17.25 -0.05
N PHE A 197 -18.73 -17.34 1.27
CA PHE A 197 -18.32 -18.55 1.98
C PHE A 197 -19.53 -19.20 2.61
N VAL A 198 -19.77 -20.44 2.27
CA VAL A 198 -20.73 -21.27 2.99
C VAL A 198 -20.02 -21.78 4.25
N PRO A 199 -20.55 -21.52 5.45
CA PRO A 199 -20.01 -22.09 6.67
C PRO A 199 -19.93 -23.62 6.55
N LYS A 200 -18.76 -24.18 6.88
CA LYS A 200 -18.63 -25.63 6.98
C LYS A 200 -19.07 -26.03 8.38
N ASP A 201 -20.32 -26.39 8.51
CA ASP A 201 -20.82 -27.00 9.73
C ASP A 201 -20.64 -28.53 9.61
N ARG A 202 -19.48 -28.99 10.04
CA ARG A 202 -19.14 -30.42 10.03
C ARG A 202 -18.78 -30.83 11.46
N SER A 203 -19.76 -31.31 12.18
CA SER A 203 -19.55 -31.98 13.45
C SER A 203 -19.46 -33.50 13.25
N LEU A 204 -18.65 -34.14 14.09
CA LEU A 204 -18.59 -35.60 14.10
C LEU A 204 -19.83 -36.16 14.82
N SER A 205 -20.45 -37.16 14.23
CA SER A 205 -21.51 -37.93 14.89
C SER A 205 -20.91 -38.84 15.98
N PRO A 206 -21.70 -39.31 16.96
CA PRO A 206 -21.23 -40.26 17.97
C PRO A 206 -20.63 -41.56 17.39
N ALA A 207 -21.14 -42.01 16.24
CA ALA A 207 -20.58 -43.17 15.53
C ALA A 207 -19.21 -42.88 14.94
N GLU A 208 -19.04 -41.70 14.32
CA GLU A 208 -17.74 -41.26 13.77
C GLU A 208 -16.70 -41.03 14.87
N ILE A 209 -17.10 -40.51 16.04
CA ILE A 209 -16.21 -40.38 17.20
C ILE A 209 -15.73 -41.75 17.68
N ARG A 210 -16.65 -42.73 17.83
CA ARG A 210 -16.27 -44.11 18.21
C ARG A 210 -15.33 -44.73 17.18
N LEU A 211 -15.58 -44.55 15.89
CA LEU A 211 -14.74 -45.03 14.83
C LEU A 211 -13.37 -44.37 14.89
N ALA A 212 -13.30 -43.06 15.10
CA ALA A 212 -12.01 -42.33 15.24
C ALA A 212 -11.19 -42.89 16.41
N PHE A 213 -11.78 -43.13 17.59
CA PHE A 213 -11.08 -43.74 18.72
C PHE A 213 -10.56 -45.15 18.39
N HIS A 214 -11.38 -45.99 17.75
CA HIS A 214 -10.96 -47.33 17.35
C HIS A 214 -9.81 -47.27 16.33
N GLN A 215 -9.88 -46.42 15.34
CA GLN A 215 -8.85 -46.25 14.33
C GLN A 215 -7.51 -45.71 14.91
N LEU A 216 -7.61 -44.81 15.91
CA LEU A 216 -6.39 -44.30 16.59
C LEU A 216 -5.58 -45.42 17.26
N ASP A 217 -6.18 -46.54 17.63
CA ASP A 217 -5.49 -47.69 18.23
C ASP A 217 -4.72 -48.52 17.17
N SER A 218 -5.24 -48.57 15.95
CA SER A 218 -4.67 -49.37 14.85
C SER A 218 -3.70 -48.63 13.96
N ILE A 219 -3.66 -47.29 13.99
CA ILE A 219 -2.78 -46.50 13.15
C ILE A 219 -1.33 -46.58 13.64
N ALA A 220 -0.41 -46.89 12.72
CA ALA A 220 1.03 -46.80 12.95
C ALA A 220 1.50 -45.36 13.05
N THR A 221 1.43 -44.79 14.26
CA THR A 221 1.86 -43.42 14.57
C THR A 221 2.58 -43.36 15.90
N TYR A 222 3.33 -42.28 16.16
CA TYR A 222 3.99 -42.10 17.45
C TYR A 222 2.96 -42.06 18.60
N PRO A 223 3.24 -42.77 19.72
CA PRO A 223 2.33 -42.83 20.88
C PRO A 223 1.90 -41.44 21.37
N THR A 224 2.78 -40.43 21.35
CA THR A 224 2.51 -39.06 21.74
C THR A 224 1.43 -38.41 20.86
N ILE A 225 1.45 -38.65 19.54
CA ILE A 225 0.44 -38.12 18.63
C ILE A 225 -0.92 -38.76 18.89
N ARG A 226 -0.93 -40.08 19.12
CA ARG A 226 -2.15 -40.82 19.46
C ARG A 226 -2.80 -40.29 20.74
N LEU A 227 -2.00 -40.10 21.78
CA LEU A 227 -2.46 -39.57 23.07
C LEU A 227 -2.94 -38.11 22.91
N ALA A 228 -2.23 -37.28 22.16
CA ALA A 228 -2.63 -35.90 21.89
C ALA A 228 -3.97 -35.82 21.16
N LEU A 229 -4.21 -36.66 20.15
CA LEU A 229 -5.48 -36.72 19.42
C LEU A 229 -6.63 -37.19 20.33
N ARG A 230 -6.37 -38.17 21.20
CA ARG A 230 -7.36 -38.61 22.23
C ARG A 230 -7.69 -37.48 23.19
N LEU A 231 -6.67 -36.77 23.67
CA LEU A 231 -6.86 -35.67 24.60
C LEU A 231 -7.67 -34.53 23.97
N VAL A 232 -7.41 -34.17 22.70
CA VAL A 232 -8.21 -33.18 21.96
C VAL A 232 -9.66 -33.60 21.84
N LEU A 233 -9.93 -34.89 21.54
CA LEU A 233 -11.31 -35.39 21.41
C LEU A 233 -12.06 -35.40 22.76
N LEU A 234 -11.35 -35.68 23.86
CA LEU A 234 -11.94 -35.70 25.21
C LEU A 234 -12.16 -34.32 25.80
N THR A 235 -11.25 -33.40 25.55
CA THR A 235 -11.23 -32.07 26.20
C THR A 235 -11.71 -30.93 25.30
N LEU A 236 -11.79 -31.17 23.98
CA LEU A 236 -12.15 -30.18 22.94
C LEU A 236 -11.25 -28.93 22.96
N VAL A 237 -10.05 -29.04 23.53
CA VAL A 237 -9.06 -27.97 23.48
C VAL A 237 -8.56 -27.76 22.05
N ARG A 238 -8.17 -26.53 21.73
CA ARG A 238 -7.59 -26.25 20.41
C ARG A 238 -6.19 -26.87 20.30
N LYS A 239 -5.83 -27.26 19.07
CA LYS A 239 -4.50 -27.83 18.77
C LYS A 239 -3.35 -27.02 19.36
N SER A 240 -3.37 -25.70 19.21
CA SER A 240 -2.34 -24.80 19.75
C SER A 240 -2.31 -24.78 21.28
N GLU A 241 -3.46 -24.82 21.91
CA GLU A 241 -3.59 -24.85 23.37
C GLU A 241 -2.95 -26.13 23.94
N LEU A 242 -3.11 -27.26 23.27
CA LEU A 242 -2.48 -28.52 23.68
C LEU A 242 -0.97 -28.54 23.41
N ILE A 243 -0.53 -28.10 22.22
CA ILE A 243 0.88 -28.15 21.83
C ILE A 243 1.76 -27.25 22.72
N GLU A 244 1.21 -26.12 23.14
CA GLU A 244 1.89 -25.15 23.99
C GLU A 244 1.65 -25.38 25.50
N ALA A 245 0.90 -26.43 25.88
CA ALA A 245 0.61 -26.73 27.27
C ALA A 245 1.88 -27.14 28.03
N THR A 246 1.99 -26.69 29.25
CA THR A 246 3.05 -27.04 30.20
C THR A 246 2.50 -27.80 31.38
N TRP A 247 3.33 -28.63 32.02
CA TRP A 247 2.91 -29.42 33.18
C TRP A 247 2.40 -28.59 34.35
N ASN A 248 2.84 -27.33 34.48
CA ASN A 248 2.35 -26.39 35.50
C ASN A 248 0.89 -26.00 35.33
N GLU A 249 0.29 -26.29 34.16
CA GLU A 249 -1.11 -26.01 33.86
C GLU A 249 -2.03 -27.21 34.18
N VAL A 250 -1.43 -28.34 34.54
CA VAL A 250 -2.16 -29.58 34.88
C VAL A 250 -2.19 -29.79 36.37
N ASP A 251 -3.37 -29.76 36.95
CA ASP A 251 -3.60 -30.13 38.34
C ASP A 251 -4.14 -31.56 38.39
N PHE A 252 -3.29 -32.50 38.77
CA PHE A 252 -3.65 -33.92 38.84
C PHE A 252 -4.58 -34.25 39.98
N GLU A 253 -4.58 -33.46 41.07
CA GLU A 253 -5.45 -33.69 42.23
C GLU A 253 -6.90 -33.27 41.90
N LYS A 254 -7.03 -32.15 41.17
CA LYS A 254 -8.35 -31.67 40.67
C LYS A 254 -8.75 -32.23 39.32
N ALA A 255 -7.85 -32.99 38.68
CA ALA A 255 -8.02 -33.48 37.31
C ALA A 255 -8.41 -32.36 36.34
N THR A 256 -7.71 -31.20 36.42
CA THR A 256 -7.97 -30.04 35.58
C THR A 256 -6.75 -29.60 34.78
N LEU A 257 -7.01 -29.10 33.55
CA LEU A 257 -6.03 -28.40 32.71
C LEU A 257 -6.46 -26.92 32.61
N THR A 258 -5.65 -26.01 33.11
CA THR A 258 -5.92 -24.57 33.06
C THR A 258 -5.12 -23.89 31.98
N ILE A 259 -5.81 -23.46 30.92
CA ILE A 259 -5.18 -22.73 29.82
C ILE A 259 -5.15 -21.24 30.18
N PRO A 260 -3.97 -20.61 30.28
CA PRO A 260 -3.85 -19.22 30.71
C PRO A 260 -4.40 -18.24 29.67
N LYS A 261 -4.93 -17.11 30.15
CA LYS A 261 -5.56 -16.07 29.30
C LYS A 261 -4.71 -15.56 28.14
N GLN A 262 -3.38 -15.60 28.29
CA GLN A 262 -2.43 -15.13 27.26
C GLN A 262 -2.50 -15.95 25.98
N ARG A 263 -2.83 -17.25 26.08
CA ARG A 263 -2.98 -18.18 24.95
C ARG A 263 -4.43 -18.26 24.44
N MET A 264 -5.36 -17.64 25.16
CA MET A 264 -6.79 -17.67 24.81
C MET A 264 -7.18 -16.55 23.87
N LYS A 265 -7.89 -16.86 22.79
CA LYS A 265 -8.43 -15.88 21.85
C LYS A 265 -9.38 -14.88 22.51
N GLY A 266 -10.16 -15.33 23.52
CA GLY A 266 -11.10 -14.52 24.27
C GLY A 266 -10.52 -13.81 25.50
N ARG A 267 -9.22 -13.94 25.76
CA ARG A 267 -8.50 -13.35 26.92
C ARG A 267 -9.08 -13.74 28.31
N ASN A 268 -9.86 -14.79 28.39
CA ASN A 268 -10.29 -15.41 29.65
C ASN A 268 -9.56 -16.74 29.81
N PRO A 269 -9.12 -17.14 31.03
CA PRO A 269 -8.58 -18.46 31.25
C PRO A 269 -9.65 -19.52 30.98
N HIS A 270 -9.24 -20.67 30.49
CA HIS A 270 -10.13 -21.79 30.20
C HIS A 270 -9.67 -22.98 31.03
N VAL A 271 -10.62 -23.53 31.80
CA VAL A 271 -10.39 -24.72 32.62
C VAL A 271 -11.17 -25.87 32.01
N VAL A 272 -10.46 -26.97 31.80
CA VAL A 272 -11.01 -28.22 31.22
C VAL A 272 -10.87 -29.32 32.21
#